data_5636bf6ecdb2937028307e77d709a059
#
_entry.id   5636bf6ecdb2937028307e77d709a059
#
_cell.length_a   1.000
_cell.length_b   1.000
_cell.length_c   1.000
_cell.angle_alpha   90.00
_cell.angle_beta   90.00
_cell.angle_gamma   90.00
#
_symmetry.space_group_name_H-M   'P 1'
#
loop_
_entity.id
_entity.type
_entity.pdbx_description
1 polymer ?
#
loop_
_entity_poly.entity_id
_entity_poly.type
_entity_poly.pdbx_seq_one_letter_code
_entity_poly.pdbx_strand_id
1 'polypeptide(L)'
;MELPLAIFRSSPLHEAGRSGATLRRRAAGDGPDRVVRVGPNAFVRGADWDAAGPRQRYVTQVFARLGRRSVAAVGSHASAVAVHGLPWIGPWPDDVHLTVPKSQYRSGSRSLVLHTRPVLSNEAVQHRGLRFTTVARTVADVALSGDARSTVVVADAALRQGTTRSELSRALGGLPHHRGHAIATRSLELADARSGSPAESFARVVFRELGLPAPVLQQAFTVDGRRYEVDFWFPEQGVVVEFDGRAKYTQERYRNGRTPTEVLLEEKRRHERLLTVPGVRTIVRLEWRDLWDLERLARRLRSAGLPCPVRPLRSARGLTA
;
A
#
# COMPACT_ATOMS: atom_id res chain seq x y z
N MET A 1 3.86 10.60 -8.84
CA MET A 1 3.28 11.11 -7.57
C MET A 1 1.79 11.36 -7.76
N GLU A 2 0.99 10.98 -6.77
CA GLU A 2 -0.47 11.14 -6.79
C GLU A 2 -0.86 12.62 -6.58
N LEU A 3 -1.91 13.07 -7.28
CA LEU A 3 -2.38 14.45 -7.24
C LEU A 3 -3.59 14.60 -6.31
N PRO A 4 -3.66 15.70 -5.51
CA PRO A 4 -4.86 16.02 -4.75
C PRO A 4 -5.99 16.49 -5.68
N LEU A 5 -7.23 16.43 -5.18
CA LEU A 5 -8.35 17.15 -5.77
C LEU A 5 -8.12 18.67 -5.70
N ALA A 6 -8.88 19.43 -6.47
CA ALA A 6 -8.85 20.89 -6.42
C ALA A 6 -9.33 21.38 -5.03
N ILE A 7 -8.38 21.87 -4.23
CA ILE A 7 -8.65 22.38 -2.88
C ILE A 7 -8.88 23.90 -2.98
N PHE A 8 -10.01 24.37 -2.47
CA PHE A 8 -10.25 25.79 -2.27
C PHE A 8 -10.38 26.12 -0.78
N ARG A 9 -10.00 27.34 -0.42
CA ARG A 9 -9.99 27.80 0.97
C ARG A 9 -11.02 28.91 1.16
N SER A 10 -11.58 29.01 2.38
CA SER A 10 -12.37 30.17 2.72
C SER A 10 -11.48 31.42 2.69
N SER A 11 -11.87 32.43 1.92
CA SER A 11 -11.23 33.73 1.93
C SER A 11 -11.76 34.57 3.08
N PRO A 12 -10.92 35.34 3.82
CA PRO A 12 -11.39 36.37 4.71
C PRO A 12 -11.97 37.58 3.95
N LEU A 13 -11.60 37.77 2.68
CA LEU A 13 -12.19 38.77 1.79
C LEU A 13 -13.48 38.23 1.19
N HIS A 14 -14.56 39.01 1.25
CA HIS A 14 -15.91 38.64 0.80
C HIS A 14 -16.01 38.38 -0.74
N GLU A 15 -15.29 37.41 -1.24
CA GLU A 15 -15.65 36.87 -2.56
C GLU A 15 -17.01 36.15 -2.43
N ALA A 16 -17.99 36.55 -3.22
CA ALA A 16 -19.34 36.04 -3.19
C ALA A 16 -19.34 34.47 -3.20
N GLY A 17 -19.92 33.87 -2.17
CA GLY A 17 -20.02 32.41 -2.02
C GLY A 17 -18.85 31.66 -1.37
N ARG A 18 -17.74 32.32 -1.00
CA ARG A 18 -16.57 31.71 -0.34
C ARG A 18 -16.39 32.07 1.13
N SER A 19 -17.38 32.67 1.78
CA SER A 19 -17.31 32.92 3.22
C SER A 19 -17.24 31.58 3.99
N GLY A 20 -16.52 31.56 5.10
CA GLY A 20 -16.42 30.35 5.92
C GLY A 20 -17.77 29.86 6.45
N ALA A 21 -18.77 30.74 6.63
CA ALA A 21 -20.12 30.36 7.02
C ALA A 21 -20.89 29.68 5.87
N THR A 22 -20.78 30.21 4.65
CA THR A 22 -21.40 29.63 3.45
C THR A 22 -20.83 28.25 3.15
N LEU A 23 -19.48 28.10 3.20
CA LEU A 23 -18.83 26.82 2.95
C LEU A 23 -19.20 25.77 4.02
N ARG A 24 -19.32 26.17 5.30
CA ARG A 24 -19.79 25.25 6.35
C ARG A 24 -21.23 24.80 6.13
N ARG A 25 -22.15 25.71 5.70
CA ARG A 25 -23.53 25.34 5.34
C ARG A 25 -23.58 24.37 4.17
N ARG A 26 -22.81 24.59 3.10
CA ARG A 26 -22.71 23.70 1.95
C ARG A 26 -22.10 22.34 2.32
N ALA A 27 -21.22 22.29 3.33
CA ALA A 27 -20.64 21.05 3.81
C ALA A 27 -21.61 20.23 4.67
N ALA A 28 -22.65 20.84 5.21
CA ALA A 28 -23.69 20.17 6.00
C ALA A 28 -24.92 19.76 5.14
N GLY A 29 -24.99 20.17 3.86
CA GLY A 29 -26.09 19.88 2.97
C GLY A 29 -25.75 18.87 1.89
N ASP A 30 -26.77 18.26 1.27
CA ASP A 30 -26.65 17.25 0.21
C ASP A 30 -26.98 17.79 -1.20
N GLY A 31 -27.09 19.12 -1.34
CA GLY A 31 -27.43 19.77 -2.61
C GLY A 31 -26.33 19.70 -3.67
N PRO A 32 -26.60 20.15 -4.92
CA PRO A 32 -25.65 20.10 -6.03
C PRO A 32 -24.38 20.91 -5.77
N ASP A 33 -24.45 21.92 -4.91
CA ASP A 33 -23.31 22.74 -4.46
C ASP A 33 -22.61 22.20 -3.22
N ARG A 34 -22.85 20.93 -2.86
CA ARG A 34 -22.21 20.29 -1.71
C ARG A 34 -20.69 20.39 -1.81
N VAL A 35 -20.07 20.69 -0.69
CA VAL A 35 -18.62 20.65 -0.54
C VAL A 35 -18.25 19.71 0.61
N VAL A 36 -17.06 19.12 0.53
CA VAL A 36 -16.52 18.29 1.60
C VAL A 36 -15.37 19.02 2.26
N ARG A 37 -15.39 19.09 3.59
CA ARG A 37 -14.30 19.67 4.37
C ARG A 37 -13.17 18.66 4.51
N VAL A 38 -12.01 18.96 3.93
CA VAL A 38 -10.83 18.07 3.92
C VAL A 38 -9.72 18.53 4.89
N GLY A 39 -9.89 19.69 5.50
CA GLY A 39 -8.95 20.23 6.47
C GLY A 39 -9.42 21.56 7.06
N PRO A 40 -8.63 22.19 7.95
CA PRO A 40 -8.95 23.54 8.46
C PRO A 40 -9.06 24.53 7.32
N ASN A 41 -10.24 25.16 7.14
CA ASN A 41 -10.56 26.09 6.05
C ASN A 41 -10.23 25.54 4.64
N ALA A 42 -10.28 24.24 4.43
CA ALA A 42 -9.99 23.59 3.15
C ALA A 42 -11.18 22.71 2.76
N PHE A 43 -11.65 22.87 1.54
CA PHE A 43 -12.82 22.22 1.00
C PHE A 43 -12.54 21.76 -0.43
N VAL A 44 -13.29 20.76 -0.87
CA VAL A 44 -13.35 20.27 -2.25
C VAL A 44 -14.80 20.16 -2.69
N ARG A 45 -15.08 20.08 -3.98
CA ARG A 45 -16.43 19.82 -4.47
C ARG A 45 -16.89 18.43 -4.06
N GLY A 46 -18.15 18.28 -3.66
CA GLY A 46 -18.73 16.99 -3.26
C GLY A 46 -18.62 15.94 -4.36
N ALA A 47 -19.00 16.31 -5.60
CA ALA A 47 -18.93 15.40 -6.75
C ALA A 47 -17.51 14.87 -7.01
N ASP A 48 -16.48 15.76 -6.93
CA ASP A 48 -15.08 15.34 -7.12
C ASP A 48 -14.64 14.38 -6.00
N TRP A 49 -15.08 14.66 -4.76
CA TRP A 49 -14.79 13.80 -3.62
C TRP A 49 -15.43 12.42 -3.75
N ASP A 50 -16.68 12.34 -4.20
CA ASP A 50 -17.40 11.08 -4.34
C ASP A 50 -16.84 10.22 -5.45
N ALA A 51 -16.38 10.83 -6.54
CA ALA A 51 -15.71 10.16 -7.64
C ALA A 51 -14.28 9.72 -7.31
N ALA A 52 -13.64 10.34 -6.30
CA ALA A 52 -12.25 10.07 -5.96
C ALA A 52 -12.08 8.71 -5.25
N GLY A 53 -11.03 7.99 -5.61
CA GLY A 53 -10.61 6.79 -4.90
C GLY A 53 -10.03 7.09 -3.50
N PRO A 54 -9.94 6.06 -2.62
CA PRO A 54 -9.48 6.24 -1.24
C PRO A 54 -8.11 6.93 -1.12
N ARG A 55 -7.14 6.55 -1.95
CA ARG A 55 -5.81 7.19 -1.98
C ARG A 55 -5.91 8.68 -2.30
N GLN A 56 -6.65 9.04 -3.34
CA GLN A 56 -6.76 10.45 -3.76
C GLN A 56 -7.45 11.30 -2.69
N ARG A 57 -8.45 10.75 -2.01
CA ARG A 57 -9.08 11.39 -0.85
C ARG A 57 -8.07 11.65 0.26
N TYR A 58 -7.25 10.64 0.60
CA TYR A 58 -6.22 10.79 1.62
C TYR A 58 -5.14 11.80 1.21
N VAL A 59 -4.61 11.74 -0.02
CA VAL A 59 -3.67 12.73 -0.57
C VAL A 59 -4.23 14.15 -0.47
N THR A 60 -5.52 14.33 -0.80
CA THR A 60 -6.18 15.63 -0.70
C THR A 60 -6.19 16.16 0.74
N GLN A 61 -6.45 15.30 1.71
CA GLN A 61 -6.37 15.66 3.14
C GLN A 61 -4.93 16.02 3.56
N VAL A 62 -3.92 15.28 3.07
CA VAL A 62 -2.50 15.59 3.31
C VAL A 62 -2.15 16.99 2.83
N PHE A 63 -2.49 17.31 1.58
CA PHE A 63 -2.22 18.64 1.00
C PHE A 63 -2.99 19.75 1.73
N ALA A 64 -4.23 19.52 2.11
CA ALA A 64 -5.05 20.47 2.84
C ALA A 64 -4.44 20.85 4.20
N ARG A 65 -3.84 19.89 4.90
CA ARG A 65 -3.28 20.07 6.25
C ARG A 65 -1.83 20.53 6.22
N LEU A 66 -0.99 19.90 5.38
CA LEU A 66 0.44 20.26 5.26
C LEU A 66 0.60 21.69 4.75
N GLY A 67 -0.18 22.13 3.76
CA GLY A 67 -0.13 23.48 3.18
C GLY A 67 -0.50 24.61 4.14
N ARG A 68 -0.84 24.30 5.39
CA ARG A 68 -1.05 25.29 6.46
C ARG A 68 0.04 25.28 7.53
N ARG A 69 0.98 24.36 7.43
CA ARG A 69 2.06 24.23 8.40
C ARG A 69 3.25 25.10 8.02
N SER A 70 4.18 25.26 8.97
CA SER A 70 5.44 25.93 8.67
C SER A 70 6.20 25.22 7.57
N VAL A 71 7.08 25.94 6.89
CA VAL A 71 7.96 25.39 5.83
C VAL A 71 8.81 24.21 6.33
N ALA A 72 9.02 24.10 7.65
CA ALA A 72 9.77 23.01 8.25
C ALA A 72 8.99 21.68 8.37
N ALA A 73 7.66 21.69 8.20
CA ALA A 73 6.87 20.45 8.22
C ALA A 73 7.05 19.66 6.93
N VAL A 74 7.16 18.34 7.06
CA VAL A 74 7.38 17.40 5.94
C VAL A 74 6.31 16.31 6.01
N GLY A 75 5.60 16.04 4.92
CA GLY A 75 4.73 14.88 4.81
C GLY A 75 5.57 13.60 4.87
N SER A 76 5.22 12.66 5.75
CA SER A 76 6.01 11.46 6.02
C SER A 76 5.13 10.23 6.24
N HIS A 77 5.70 9.04 6.43
CA HIS A 77 4.97 7.81 6.73
C HIS A 77 3.82 7.58 5.72
N ALA A 78 2.60 7.28 6.18
CA ALA A 78 1.43 7.04 5.32
C ALA A 78 1.15 8.20 4.36
N SER A 79 1.37 9.45 4.79
CA SER A 79 1.17 10.62 3.91
C SER A 79 2.11 10.63 2.72
N ALA A 80 3.39 10.33 2.93
CA ALA A 80 4.37 10.23 1.86
C ALA A 80 4.15 8.97 1.01
N VAL A 81 3.78 7.83 1.63
CA VAL A 81 3.38 6.61 0.90
C VAL A 81 2.29 6.93 -0.13
N ALA A 82 1.23 7.62 0.30
CA ALA A 82 0.13 7.98 -0.59
C ALA A 82 0.57 8.88 -1.74
N VAL A 83 1.36 9.92 -1.45
CA VAL A 83 1.82 10.91 -2.45
C VAL A 83 2.80 10.30 -3.45
N HIS A 84 3.68 9.39 -3.01
CA HIS A 84 4.58 8.65 -3.90
C HIS A 84 3.88 7.57 -4.74
N GLY A 85 2.57 7.34 -4.53
CA GLY A 85 1.84 6.29 -5.24
C GLY A 85 2.24 4.88 -4.80
N LEU A 86 2.87 4.73 -3.64
CA LEU A 86 3.19 3.44 -3.04
C LEU A 86 1.91 2.78 -2.50
N PRO A 87 1.84 1.44 -2.46
CA PRO A 87 0.69 0.73 -1.95
C PRO A 87 0.57 0.86 -0.42
N TRP A 88 -0.65 0.73 0.06
CA TRP A 88 -0.99 0.67 1.46
C TRP A 88 -1.87 -0.54 1.75
N ILE A 89 -1.65 -1.23 2.85
CA ILE A 89 -2.44 -2.38 3.27
C ILE A 89 -3.54 -1.93 4.23
N GLY A 90 -4.77 -2.30 3.90
CA GLY A 90 -5.96 -1.87 4.65
C GLY A 90 -6.44 -0.46 4.29
N PRO A 91 -7.34 0.12 5.09
CA PRO A 91 -7.83 1.47 4.88
C PRO A 91 -6.73 2.51 5.09
N TRP A 92 -6.78 3.61 4.34
CA TRP A 92 -5.92 4.75 4.59
C TRP A 92 -6.22 5.32 5.98
N PRO A 93 -5.21 5.79 6.74
CA PRO A 93 -5.45 6.38 8.05
C PRO A 93 -6.36 7.62 7.98
N ASP A 94 -7.13 7.84 9.03
CA ASP A 94 -7.90 9.08 9.18
C ASP A 94 -6.99 10.29 9.45
N ASP A 95 -5.84 10.02 10.09
CA ASP A 95 -4.86 11.04 10.46
C ASP A 95 -3.78 11.22 9.40
N VAL A 96 -3.40 12.47 9.17
CA VAL A 96 -2.28 12.84 8.30
C VAL A 96 -0.97 12.79 9.09
N HIS A 97 0.00 12.07 8.56
CA HIS A 97 1.32 11.90 9.17
C HIS A 97 2.29 12.97 8.68
N LEU A 98 2.83 13.74 9.60
CA LEU A 98 3.82 14.79 9.33
C LEU A 98 5.03 14.64 10.25
N THR A 99 6.22 14.89 9.73
CA THR A 99 7.42 15.08 10.53
C THR A 99 7.65 16.58 10.72
N VAL A 100 7.85 17.00 11.96
CA VAL A 100 8.07 18.39 12.36
C VAL A 100 9.30 18.49 13.26
N PRO A 101 9.99 19.65 13.33
CA PRO A 101 11.01 19.89 14.33
C PRO A 101 10.44 19.68 15.75
N LYS A 102 11.26 19.16 16.67
CA LYS A 102 10.85 18.90 18.06
C LYS A 102 10.23 20.16 18.74
N SER A 103 10.73 21.34 18.43
CA SER A 103 10.20 22.62 18.91
C SER A 103 8.78 22.93 18.45
N GLN A 104 8.34 22.31 17.35
CA GLN A 104 6.99 22.48 16.76
C GLN A 104 6.04 21.32 17.09
N TYR A 105 6.52 20.32 17.84
CA TYR A 105 5.69 19.23 18.28
C TYR A 105 4.62 19.74 19.26
N ARG A 106 3.37 19.34 19.01
CA ARG A 106 2.23 19.59 19.91
C ARG A 106 1.42 18.31 19.98
N SER A 107 1.27 17.75 21.16
CA SER A 107 0.40 16.58 21.37
C SER A 107 -1.07 16.97 21.22
N GLY A 108 -1.92 15.99 20.87
CA GLY A 108 -3.38 16.18 20.80
C GLY A 108 -3.89 16.94 19.59
N SER A 109 -3.12 17.09 18.54
CA SER A 109 -3.61 17.63 17.26
C SER A 109 -4.62 16.66 16.64
N ARG A 110 -5.89 17.07 16.54
CA ARG A 110 -6.91 16.26 15.86
C ARG A 110 -6.54 16.05 14.38
N SER A 111 -6.70 14.82 13.91
CA SER A 111 -6.44 14.40 12.53
C SER A 111 -4.98 14.58 12.08
N LEU A 112 -4.02 14.57 13.01
CA LEU A 112 -2.59 14.63 12.72
C LEU A 112 -1.80 13.70 13.65
N VAL A 113 -0.95 12.87 13.06
CA VAL A 113 0.14 12.17 13.76
C VAL A 113 1.44 12.93 13.48
N LEU A 114 2.03 13.49 14.51
CA LEU A 114 3.27 14.26 14.41
C LEU A 114 4.46 13.40 14.85
N HIS A 115 5.47 13.35 13.99
CA HIS A 115 6.74 12.69 14.22
C HIS A 115 7.84 13.75 14.38
N THR A 116 8.88 13.45 15.18
CA THR A 116 9.95 14.42 15.50
C THR A 116 11.34 13.97 15.08
N ARG A 117 11.45 12.85 14.34
CA ARG A 117 12.74 12.43 13.80
C ARG A 117 13.24 13.43 12.77
N PRO A 118 14.49 13.90 12.86
CA PRO A 118 15.02 14.86 11.90
C PRO A 118 14.90 14.36 10.46
N VAL A 119 14.59 15.27 9.55
CA VAL A 119 14.59 15.02 8.10
C VAL A 119 15.66 15.92 7.50
N LEU A 120 16.72 15.34 6.98
CA LEU A 120 17.78 16.07 6.32
C LEU A 120 17.29 16.64 4.98
N SER A 121 17.98 17.62 4.44
CA SER A 121 17.58 18.28 3.18
C SER A 121 17.58 17.30 1.99
N ASN A 122 18.50 16.35 1.95
CA ASN A 122 18.57 15.29 0.93
C ASN A 122 17.58 14.13 1.17
N GLU A 123 16.89 14.10 2.31
CA GLU A 123 15.85 13.14 2.63
C GLU A 123 14.43 13.65 2.34
N ALA A 124 14.31 14.85 1.78
CA ALA A 124 13.04 15.43 1.40
C ALA A 124 13.03 15.86 -0.06
N VAL A 125 11.88 15.69 -0.68
CA VAL A 125 11.58 16.15 -2.05
C VAL A 125 10.43 17.14 -2.03
N GLN A 126 10.38 18.06 -3.00
CA GLN A 126 9.27 18.96 -3.17
C GLN A 126 8.25 18.41 -4.15
N HIS A 127 6.98 18.53 -3.78
CA HIS A 127 5.86 18.26 -4.67
C HIS A 127 4.79 19.33 -4.50
N ARG A 128 4.50 20.09 -5.57
CA ARG A 128 3.56 21.22 -5.56
C ARG A 128 3.82 22.22 -4.42
N GLY A 129 5.08 22.59 -4.20
CA GLY A 129 5.47 23.55 -3.17
C GLY A 129 5.47 23.01 -1.73
N LEU A 130 5.09 21.75 -1.51
CA LEU A 130 5.14 21.09 -0.21
C LEU A 130 6.27 20.06 -0.16
N ARG A 131 6.81 19.82 1.02
CA ARG A 131 7.91 18.88 1.24
C ARG A 131 7.38 17.54 1.70
N PHE A 132 7.94 16.46 1.15
CA PHE A 132 7.67 15.08 1.53
C PHE A 132 8.99 14.34 1.72
N THR A 133 9.03 13.33 2.57
CA THR A 133 10.20 12.44 2.66
C THR A 133 10.45 11.76 1.31
N THR A 134 11.71 11.52 0.94
CA THR A 134 12.06 10.70 -0.24
C THR A 134 11.45 9.31 -0.14
N VAL A 135 11.34 8.59 -1.26
CA VAL A 135 10.82 7.22 -1.25
C VAL A 135 11.59 6.34 -0.26
N ALA A 136 12.93 6.36 -0.30
CA ALA A 136 13.76 5.56 0.61
C ALA A 136 13.53 5.91 2.09
N ARG A 137 13.47 7.21 2.42
CA ARG A 137 13.19 7.65 3.78
C ARG A 137 11.75 7.31 4.20
N THR A 138 10.78 7.39 3.31
CA THR A 138 9.39 7.00 3.57
C THR A 138 9.30 5.50 3.92
N VAL A 139 10.00 4.64 3.17
CA VAL A 139 10.09 3.20 3.47
C VAL A 139 10.71 2.96 4.85
N ALA A 140 11.80 3.66 5.18
CA ALA A 140 12.45 3.55 6.49
C ALA A 140 11.51 3.99 7.64
N ASP A 141 10.76 5.08 7.45
CA ASP A 141 9.78 5.56 8.43
C ASP A 141 8.66 4.53 8.67
N VAL A 142 8.14 3.90 7.60
CA VAL A 142 7.13 2.82 7.69
C VAL A 142 7.72 1.60 8.38
N ALA A 143 8.95 1.20 8.03
CA ALA A 143 9.62 0.04 8.62
C ALA A 143 9.80 0.17 10.13
N LEU A 144 10.13 1.37 10.62
CA LEU A 144 10.28 1.65 12.05
C LEU A 144 8.94 1.70 12.81
N SER A 145 7.79 1.73 12.13
CA SER A 145 6.48 1.58 12.77
C SER A 145 6.18 0.15 13.23
N GLY A 146 6.98 -0.83 12.80
CA GLY A 146 7.00 -2.20 13.35
C GLY A 146 6.12 -3.22 12.63
N ASP A 147 5.40 -2.85 11.57
CA ASP A 147 4.63 -3.80 10.76
C ASP A 147 5.47 -4.32 9.58
N ALA A 148 5.92 -5.58 9.68
CA ALA A 148 6.71 -6.23 8.65
C ALA A 148 5.96 -6.38 7.33
N ARG A 149 4.66 -6.66 7.35
CA ARG A 149 3.85 -6.89 6.14
C ARG A 149 3.71 -5.60 5.33
N SER A 150 3.30 -4.50 5.98
CA SER A 150 3.25 -3.17 5.34
C SER A 150 4.63 -2.72 4.87
N THR A 151 5.68 -2.98 5.65
CA THR A 151 7.06 -2.64 5.29
C THR A 151 7.48 -3.31 3.98
N VAL A 152 7.31 -4.63 3.86
CA VAL A 152 7.70 -5.38 2.65
C VAL A 152 6.89 -4.93 1.44
N VAL A 153 5.58 -4.72 1.60
CA VAL A 153 4.71 -4.24 0.52
C VAL A 153 5.16 -2.89 -0.03
N VAL A 154 5.48 -1.94 0.86
CA VAL A 154 5.95 -0.60 0.45
C VAL A 154 7.36 -0.67 -0.11
N ALA A 155 8.27 -1.48 0.47
CA ALA A 155 9.64 -1.64 0.03
C ALA A 155 9.73 -2.31 -1.36
N ASP A 156 8.97 -3.38 -1.61
CA ASP A 156 8.90 -4.03 -2.94
C ASP A 156 8.45 -3.05 -4.01
N ALA A 157 7.43 -2.25 -3.72
CA ALA A 157 6.96 -1.23 -4.64
C ALA A 157 7.99 -0.12 -4.87
N ALA A 158 8.72 0.29 -3.84
CA ALA A 158 9.80 1.26 -3.96
C ALA A 158 10.94 0.72 -4.84
N LEU A 159 11.33 -0.55 -4.67
CA LEU A 159 12.32 -1.22 -5.52
C LEU A 159 11.85 -1.27 -6.98
N ARG A 160 10.58 -1.61 -7.25
CA ARG A 160 10.01 -1.58 -8.61
C ARG A 160 10.01 -0.19 -9.23
N GLN A 161 9.89 0.86 -8.42
CA GLN A 161 9.97 2.25 -8.87
C GLN A 161 11.41 2.76 -9.05
N GLY A 162 12.41 1.90 -8.89
CA GLY A 162 13.83 2.22 -9.12
C GLY A 162 14.62 2.63 -7.88
N THR A 163 14.03 2.63 -6.68
CA THR A 163 14.78 2.79 -5.43
C THR A 163 15.65 1.55 -5.23
N THR A 164 16.92 1.73 -4.85
CA THR A 164 17.84 0.63 -4.64
C THR A 164 17.82 0.09 -3.21
N ARG A 165 18.23 -1.17 -3.01
CA ARG A 165 18.41 -1.75 -1.67
C ARG A 165 19.39 -0.93 -0.82
N SER A 166 20.47 -0.42 -1.44
CA SER A 166 21.47 0.43 -0.77
C SER A 166 20.83 1.73 -0.25
N GLU A 167 19.94 2.36 -1.02
CA GLU A 167 19.23 3.57 -0.58
C GLU A 167 18.29 3.27 0.60
N LEU A 168 17.57 2.14 0.54
CA LEU A 168 16.69 1.72 1.64
C LEU A 168 17.49 1.45 2.92
N SER A 169 18.59 0.71 2.83
CA SER A 169 19.47 0.40 3.97
C SER A 169 20.12 1.66 4.54
N ARG A 170 20.57 2.58 3.69
CA ARG A 170 21.16 3.86 4.10
C ARG A 170 20.13 4.74 4.80
N ALA A 171 18.92 4.82 4.26
CA ALA A 171 17.83 5.60 4.87
C ALA A 171 17.46 5.08 6.25
N LEU A 172 17.40 3.74 6.43
CA LEU A 172 17.14 3.13 7.73
C LEU A 172 18.33 3.34 8.69
N GLY A 173 19.57 3.11 8.22
CA GLY A 173 20.78 3.26 9.04
C GLY A 173 21.07 4.69 9.48
N GLY A 174 20.59 5.70 8.74
CA GLY A 174 20.65 7.11 9.11
C GLY A 174 19.68 7.52 10.23
N LEU A 175 18.73 6.64 10.60
CA LEU A 175 17.78 6.93 11.65
C LEU A 175 18.27 6.45 13.02
N PRO A 176 17.95 7.18 14.12
CA PRO A 176 18.37 6.77 15.45
C PRO A 176 17.91 5.35 15.79
N HIS A 177 18.77 4.58 16.44
CA HIS A 177 18.43 3.24 16.89
C HIS A 177 17.19 3.24 17.79
N HIS A 178 16.26 2.36 17.45
CA HIS A 178 14.96 2.24 18.11
C HIS A 178 14.61 0.76 18.29
N ARG A 179 13.69 0.43 19.20
CA ARG A 179 13.19 -0.95 19.40
C ARG A 179 12.77 -1.65 18.10
N GLY A 180 12.19 -0.93 17.15
CA GLY A 180 11.75 -1.46 15.85
C GLY A 180 12.89 -1.68 14.84
N HIS A 181 14.13 -1.22 15.09
CA HIS A 181 15.20 -1.21 14.09
C HIS A 181 15.55 -2.62 13.58
N ALA A 182 15.67 -3.60 14.49
CA ALA A 182 15.96 -4.98 14.11
C ALA A 182 14.83 -5.62 13.28
N ILE A 183 13.57 -5.29 13.58
CA ILE A 183 12.42 -5.74 12.79
C ILE A 183 12.43 -5.06 11.42
N ALA A 184 12.67 -3.75 11.40
CA ALA A 184 12.77 -2.98 10.16
C ALA A 184 13.86 -3.53 9.23
N THR A 185 15.06 -3.79 9.76
CA THR A 185 16.17 -4.38 9.00
C THR A 185 15.79 -5.71 8.39
N ARG A 186 15.27 -6.65 9.21
CA ARG A 186 14.79 -7.96 8.71
C ARG A 186 13.68 -7.84 7.67
N SER A 187 12.79 -6.86 7.82
CA SER A 187 11.72 -6.63 6.86
C SER A 187 12.26 -6.09 5.53
N LEU A 188 13.25 -5.19 5.55
CA LEU A 188 13.88 -4.69 4.34
C LEU A 188 14.74 -5.75 3.63
N GLU A 189 15.35 -6.68 4.38
CA GLU A 189 16.05 -7.83 3.79
C GLU A 189 15.12 -8.73 2.98
N LEU A 190 13.84 -8.81 3.37
CA LEU A 190 12.82 -9.55 2.65
C LEU A 190 12.31 -8.84 1.39
N ALA A 191 12.59 -7.56 1.21
CA ALA A 191 12.08 -6.82 0.07
C ALA A 191 12.58 -7.42 -1.25
N ASP A 192 11.71 -7.53 -2.25
CA ASP A 192 12.03 -8.10 -3.57
C ASP A 192 11.18 -7.43 -4.67
N ALA A 193 11.87 -6.81 -5.63
CA ALA A 193 11.21 -6.13 -6.75
C ALA A 193 10.41 -7.07 -7.67
N ARG A 194 10.68 -8.38 -7.61
CA ARG A 194 9.99 -9.37 -8.45
C ARG A 194 8.53 -9.61 -8.05
N SER A 195 8.12 -9.30 -6.82
CA SER A 195 6.68 -9.35 -6.48
C SER A 195 5.91 -8.36 -7.35
N GLY A 196 5.00 -8.84 -8.20
CA GLY A 196 4.28 -8.01 -9.17
C GLY A 196 3.15 -7.16 -8.57
N SER A 197 2.69 -7.50 -7.37
CA SER A 197 1.56 -6.83 -6.71
C SER A 197 1.74 -6.69 -5.20
N PRO A 198 0.97 -5.77 -4.55
CA PRO A 198 0.95 -5.67 -3.09
C PRO A 198 0.51 -6.97 -2.39
N ALA A 199 -0.39 -7.71 -3.02
CA ALA A 199 -0.88 -8.99 -2.50
C ALA A 199 0.20 -10.07 -2.49
N GLU A 200 1.00 -10.15 -3.55
CA GLU A 200 2.14 -11.05 -3.61
C GLU A 200 3.20 -10.69 -2.56
N SER A 201 3.53 -9.39 -2.42
CA SER A 201 4.45 -8.93 -1.38
C SER A 201 3.97 -9.34 0.01
N PHE A 202 2.67 -9.16 0.30
CA PHE A 202 2.06 -9.55 1.56
C PHE A 202 2.09 -11.08 1.76
N ALA A 203 1.74 -11.84 0.71
CA ALA A 203 1.74 -13.31 0.75
C ALA A 203 3.13 -13.87 1.09
N ARG A 204 4.22 -13.30 0.56
CA ARG A 204 5.59 -13.72 0.88
C ARG A 204 5.92 -13.60 2.37
N VAL A 205 5.48 -12.51 3.00
CA VAL A 205 5.68 -12.35 4.45
C VAL A 205 4.87 -13.41 5.21
N VAL A 206 3.62 -13.62 4.82
CA VAL A 206 2.75 -14.64 5.42
C VAL A 206 3.33 -16.05 5.24
N PHE A 207 3.86 -16.39 4.06
CA PHE A 207 4.52 -17.68 3.83
C PHE A 207 5.69 -17.89 4.78
N ARG A 208 6.52 -16.86 4.97
CA ARG A 208 7.62 -16.91 5.94
C ARG A 208 7.12 -17.06 7.38
N GLU A 209 6.07 -16.36 7.77
CA GLU A 209 5.44 -16.48 9.09
C GLU A 209 4.91 -17.90 9.35
N LEU A 210 4.42 -18.58 8.31
CA LEU A 210 3.97 -19.96 8.36
C LEU A 210 5.12 -20.96 8.29
N GLY A 211 6.37 -20.51 8.09
CA GLY A 211 7.56 -21.35 8.00
C GLY A 211 7.68 -22.10 6.68
N LEU A 212 7.08 -21.61 5.60
CA LEU A 212 7.23 -22.20 4.28
C LEU A 212 8.66 -21.99 3.77
N PRO A 213 9.17 -22.89 2.89
CA PRO A 213 10.38 -22.61 2.13
C PRO A 213 10.20 -21.37 1.25
N ALA A 214 11.30 -20.72 0.87
CA ALA A 214 11.25 -19.58 -0.02
C ALA A 214 10.78 -20.02 -1.43
N PRO A 215 9.72 -19.43 -1.98
CA PRO A 215 9.30 -19.72 -3.35
C PRO A 215 10.22 -19.07 -4.37
N VAL A 216 10.29 -19.64 -5.57
CA VAL A 216 10.76 -18.93 -6.77
C VAL A 216 9.65 -17.97 -7.19
N LEU A 217 9.99 -16.68 -7.34
CA LEU A 217 9.04 -15.64 -7.72
C LEU A 217 8.98 -15.50 -9.23
N GLN A 218 7.80 -15.25 -9.76
CA GLN A 218 7.53 -14.98 -11.18
C GLN A 218 8.19 -16.02 -12.09
N GLN A 219 8.04 -17.30 -11.70
CA GLN A 219 8.58 -18.43 -12.48
C GLN A 219 7.85 -18.53 -13.82
N ALA A 220 8.63 -18.54 -14.91
CA ALA A 220 8.10 -18.78 -16.24
C ALA A 220 8.20 -20.26 -16.61
N PHE A 221 7.11 -20.79 -17.14
CA PHE A 221 7.03 -22.10 -17.78
C PHE A 221 6.66 -21.92 -19.25
N THR A 222 7.23 -22.75 -20.13
CA THR A 222 6.85 -22.77 -21.55
C THR A 222 6.12 -24.08 -21.84
N VAL A 223 4.86 -23.97 -22.29
CA VAL A 223 4.03 -25.12 -22.67
C VAL A 223 3.45 -24.85 -24.05
N ASP A 224 3.60 -25.78 -24.98
CA ASP A 224 3.14 -25.65 -26.38
C ASP A 224 3.56 -24.32 -27.03
N GLY A 225 4.83 -23.91 -26.81
CA GLY A 225 5.38 -22.65 -27.34
C GLY A 225 4.84 -21.38 -26.68
N ARG A 226 3.95 -21.48 -25.67
CA ARG A 226 3.43 -20.34 -24.91
C ARG A 226 4.11 -20.22 -23.56
N ARG A 227 4.49 -19.00 -23.20
CA ARG A 227 5.06 -18.67 -21.89
C ARG A 227 3.95 -18.35 -20.89
N TYR A 228 4.00 -19.02 -19.75
CA TYR A 228 3.15 -18.79 -18.58
C TYR A 228 4.02 -18.39 -17.40
N GLU A 229 3.74 -17.27 -16.79
CA GLU A 229 4.40 -16.81 -15.57
C GLU A 229 3.47 -17.02 -14.39
N VAL A 230 4.02 -17.59 -13.30
CA VAL A 230 3.28 -17.86 -12.06
C VAL A 230 3.90 -17.07 -10.90
N ASP A 231 3.07 -16.60 -9.96
CA ASP A 231 3.52 -15.69 -8.90
C ASP A 231 4.53 -16.36 -7.96
N PHE A 232 4.26 -17.61 -7.56
CA PHE A 232 5.10 -18.38 -6.64
C PHE A 232 5.21 -19.83 -7.10
N TRP A 233 6.43 -20.30 -7.17
CA TRP A 233 6.76 -21.69 -7.47
C TRP A 233 7.55 -22.33 -6.33
N PHE A 234 7.09 -23.48 -5.83
CA PHE A 234 7.76 -24.31 -4.82
C PHE A 234 8.24 -25.60 -5.47
N PRO A 235 9.48 -25.64 -6.00
CA PRO A 235 9.95 -26.72 -6.87
C PRO A 235 9.99 -28.09 -6.19
N GLU A 236 10.46 -28.16 -4.95
CA GLU A 236 10.57 -29.44 -4.21
C GLU A 236 9.18 -30.06 -3.93
N GLN A 237 8.18 -29.23 -3.68
CA GLN A 237 6.82 -29.68 -3.40
C GLN A 237 5.97 -29.82 -4.65
N GLY A 238 6.41 -29.29 -5.78
CA GLY A 238 5.66 -29.26 -7.03
C GLY A 238 4.40 -28.39 -6.95
N VAL A 239 4.42 -27.32 -6.16
CA VAL A 239 3.25 -26.47 -5.90
C VAL A 239 3.44 -25.09 -6.51
N VAL A 240 2.50 -24.70 -7.35
CA VAL A 240 2.32 -23.33 -7.81
C VAL A 240 1.31 -22.63 -6.89
N VAL A 241 1.62 -21.41 -6.47
CA VAL A 241 0.64 -20.56 -5.78
C VAL A 241 0.49 -19.26 -6.58
N GLU A 242 -0.74 -18.91 -6.91
CA GLU A 242 -1.10 -17.69 -7.64
C GLU A 242 -2.02 -16.83 -6.79
N PHE A 243 -1.88 -15.53 -6.90
CA PHE A 243 -2.81 -14.59 -6.26
C PHE A 243 -3.88 -14.14 -7.26
N ASP A 244 -5.12 -14.53 -7.00
CA ASP A 244 -6.25 -14.13 -7.84
C ASP A 244 -6.77 -12.74 -7.43
N GLY A 245 -6.38 -11.74 -8.21
CA GLY A 245 -6.94 -10.39 -8.07
C GLY A 245 -8.33 -10.34 -8.70
N ARG A 246 -9.39 -10.43 -7.88
CA ARG A 246 -10.81 -10.30 -8.34
C ARG A 246 -11.06 -9.11 -9.29
N ALA A 247 -10.22 -8.07 -9.25
CA ALA A 247 -10.29 -6.94 -10.16
C ALA A 247 -10.17 -7.33 -11.65
N LYS A 248 -9.54 -8.47 -11.97
CA LYS A 248 -9.43 -8.96 -13.35
C LYS A 248 -10.78 -9.32 -13.97
N TYR A 249 -11.76 -9.73 -13.16
CA TYR A 249 -13.06 -10.17 -13.65
C TYR A 249 -14.12 -9.08 -13.66
N THR A 250 -13.98 -8.05 -12.81
CA THR A 250 -15.02 -7.04 -12.60
C THR A 250 -14.74 -5.73 -13.34
N GLN A 251 -13.51 -5.44 -13.75
CA GLN A 251 -13.18 -4.18 -14.43
C GLN A 251 -12.98 -4.42 -15.94
N GLU A 252 -13.76 -3.72 -16.74
CA GLU A 252 -13.77 -3.77 -18.21
C GLU A 252 -12.36 -3.59 -18.83
N ARG A 253 -11.53 -2.74 -18.22
CA ARG A 253 -10.14 -2.49 -18.69
C ARG A 253 -9.23 -3.73 -18.66
N TYR A 254 -9.55 -4.75 -17.83
CA TYR A 254 -8.76 -5.99 -17.77
C TYR A 254 -9.30 -7.08 -18.69
N ARG A 255 -10.51 -6.91 -19.24
CA ARG A 255 -11.13 -7.87 -20.14
C ARG A 255 -10.67 -7.71 -21.61
N ASN A 256 -10.06 -6.57 -21.96
CA ASN A 256 -9.61 -6.29 -23.34
C ASN A 256 -10.68 -6.63 -24.39
N GLY A 257 -11.94 -6.27 -24.14
CA GLY A 257 -13.07 -6.55 -25.05
C GLY A 257 -13.61 -7.99 -25.01
N ARG A 258 -13.10 -8.88 -24.13
CA ARG A 258 -13.55 -10.26 -24.00
C ARG A 258 -14.77 -10.39 -23.08
N THR A 259 -15.57 -11.41 -23.34
CA THR A 259 -16.69 -11.77 -22.46
C THR A 259 -16.18 -12.45 -21.18
N PRO A 260 -16.94 -12.39 -20.07
CA PRO A 260 -16.60 -13.13 -18.85
C PRO A 260 -16.39 -14.63 -19.07
N THR A 261 -17.15 -15.22 -19.99
CA THR A 261 -17.05 -16.67 -20.35
C THR A 261 -15.73 -16.97 -21.05
N GLU A 262 -15.28 -16.13 -21.98
CA GLU A 262 -13.99 -16.29 -22.65
C GLU A 262 -12.82 -16.18 -21.69
N VAL A 263 -12.87 -15.24 -20.75
CA VAL A 263 -11.85 -15.11 -19.69
C VAL A 263 -11.79 -16.37 -18.82
N LEU A 264 -12.94 -16.90 -18.40
CA LEU A 264 -13.01 -18.12 -17.60
C LEU A 264 -12.46 -19.34 -18.35
N LEU A 265 -12.78 -19.48 -19.65
CA LEU A 265 -12.27 -20.57 -20.46
C LEU A 265 -10.75 -20.49 -20.66
N GLU A 266 -10.20 -19.30 -20.86
CA GLU A 266 -8.74 -19.10 -20.95
C GLU A 266 -8.03 -19.44 -19.63
N GLU A 267 -8.59 -19.02 -18.51
CA GLU A 267 -8.06 -19.37 -17.17
C GLU A 267 -8.10 -20.89 -16.92
N LYS A 268 -9.16 -21.56 -17.33
CA LYS A 268 -9.25 -23.03 -17.27
C LYS A 268 -8.17 -23.69 -18.13
N ARG A 269 -8.03 -23.25 -19.39
CA ARG A 269 -6.99 -23.77 -20.29
C ARG A 269 -5.57 -23.48 -19.78
N ARG A 270 -5.34 -22.30 -19.18
CA ARG A 270 -4.08 -21.95 -18.55
C ARG A 270 -3.78 -22.90 -17.40
N HIS A 271 -4.76 -23.15 -16.55
CA HIS A 271 -4.63 -24.08 -15.42
C HIS A 271 -4.30 -25.51 -15.88
N GLU A 272 -5.03 -26.03 -16.87
CA GLU A 272 -4.81 -27.36 -17.43
C GLU A 272 -3.40 -27.49 -18.03
N ARG A 273 -2.94 -26.49 -18.79
CA ARG A 273 -1.58 -26.48 -19.36
C ARG A 273 -0.48 -26.41 -18.30
N LEU A 274 -0.63 -25.61 -17.28
CA LEU A 274 0.35 -25.56 -16.20
C LEU A 274 0.48 -26.90 -15.48
N LEU A 275 -0.60 -27.68 -15.36
CA LEU A 275 -0.55 -29.04 -14.78
C LEU A 275 0.17 -30.04 -15.67
N THR A 276 0.37 -29.77 -16.98
CA THR A 276 1.20 -30.63 -17.84
C THR A 276 2.70 -30.39 -17.72
N VAL A 277 3.10 -29.30 -17.01
CA VAL A 277 4.52 -28.99 -16.79
C VAL A 277 5.15 -30.05 -15.89
N PRO A 278 6.25 -30.71 -16.29
CA PRO A 278 6.94 -31.65 -15.43
C PRO A 278 7.31 -31.05 -14.08
N GLY A 279 6.93 -31.71 -13.00
CA GLY A 279 7.16 -31.28 -11.63
C GLY A 279 6.04 -30.45 -11.02
N VAL A 280 5.11 -29.88 -11.79
CA VAL A 280 3.92 -29.21 -11.27
C VAL A 280 2.87 -30.26 -10.88
N ARG A 281 2.54 -30.30 -9.59
CA ARG A 281 1.57 -31.24 -9.02
C ARG A 281 0.25 -30.59 -8.66
N THR A 282 0.30 -29.34 -8.21
CA THR A 282 -0.87 -28.63 -7.68
C THR A 282 -0.73 -27.14 -7.91
N ILE A 283 -1.86 -26.48 -8.18
CA ILE A 283 -1.97 -25.03 -8.30
C ILE A 283 -2.96 -24.52 -7.24
N VAL A 284 -2.50 -23.64 -6.37
CA VAL A 284 -3.31 -23.00 -5.32
C VAL A 284 -3.56 -21.57 -5.71
N ARG A 285 -4.82 -21.15 -5.76
CA ARG A 285 -5.17 -19.73 -5.97
C ARG A 285 -5.58 -19.09 -4.66
N LEU A 286 -4.95 -17.97 -4.33
CA LEU A 286 -5.19 -17.20 -3.11
C LEU A 286 -5.95 -15.92 -3.42
N GLU A 287 -6.78 -15.50 -2.48
CA GLU A 287 -7.44 -14.20 -2.45
C GLU A 287 -7.00 -13.42 -1.19
N TRP A 288 -7.29 -12.12 -1.15
CA TRP A 288 -7.01 -11.28 0.02
C TRP A 288 -7.53 -11.87 1.34
N ARG A 289 -8.75 -12.42 1.33
CA ARG A 289 -9.35 -13.04 2.53
C ARG A 289 -8.53 -14.21 3.08
N ASP A 290 -7.80 -14.95 2.22
CA ASP A 290 -6.96 -16.07 2.65
C ASP A 290 -5.74 -15.56 3.44
N LEU A 291 -5.20 -14.40 3.08
CA LEU A 291 -4.04 -13.81 3.76
C LEU A 291 -4.36 -13.28 5.17
N TRP A 292 -5.63 -13.03 5.47
CA TRP A 292 -6.07 -12.57 6.79
C TRP A 292 -6.47 -13.70 7.73
N ASP A 293 -6.77 -14.89 7.21
CA ASP A 293 -7.08 -16.11 7.98
C ASP A 293 -5.91 -17.10 7.86
N LEU A 294 -4.89 -16.92 8.69
CA LEU A 294 -3.67 -17.73 8.64
C LEU A 294 -3.92 -19.21 8.95
N GLU A 295 -4.89 -19.54 9.79
CA GLU A 295 -5.22 -20.95 10.11
C GLU A 295 -5.83 -21.65 8.90
N ARG A 296 -6.79 -20.98 8.25
CA ARG A 296 -7.40 -21.48 7.01
C ARG A 296 -6.37 -21.62 5.90
N LEU A 297 -5.52 -20.57 5.73
CA LEU A 297 -4.45 -20.59 4.72
C LEU A 297 -3.48 -21.74 4.97
N ALA A 298 -3.00 -21.92 6.20
CA ALA A 298 -2.07 -22.99 6.54
C ALA A 298 -2.68 -24.39 6.28
N ARG A 299 -3.97 -24.62 6.61
CA ARG A 299 -4.64 -25.88 6.27
C ARG A 299 -4.67 -26.10 4.77
N ARG A 300 -5.03 -25.08 4.00
CA ARG A 300 -5.12 -25.14 2.53
C ARG A 300 -3.77 -25.41 1.87
N LEU A 301 -2.71 -24.76 2.35
CA LEU A 301 -1.36 -24.96 1.84
C LEU A 301 -0.80 -26.35 2.20
N ARG A 302 -1.08 -26.86 3.41
CA ARG A 302 -0.73 -28.25 3.79
C ARG A 302 -1.45 -29.27 2.92
N SER A 303 -2.73 -29.09 2.66
CA SER A 303 -3.50 -29.98 1.76
C SER A 303 -2.95 -29.98 0.34
N ALA A 304 -2.27 -28.91 -0.08
CA ALA A 304 -1.58 -28.83 -1.36
C ALA A 304 -0.16 -29.42 -1.34
N GLY A 305 0.33 -29.89 -0.18
CA GLY A 305 1.66 -30.49 -0.04
C GLY A 305 2.77 -29.54 0.43
N LEU A 306 2.44 -28.31 0.83
CA LEU A 306 3.43 -27.36 1.37
C LEU A 306 3.67 -27.61 2.86
N PRO A 307 4.93 -27.64 3.33
CA PRO A 307 5.23 -27.77 4.75
C PRO A 307 4.93 -26.44 5.46
N CYS A 308 3.94 -26.44 6.35
CA CYS A 308 3.63 -25.32 7.23
C CYS A 308 3.88 -25.75 8.68
N PRO A 309 5.14 -25.79 9.15
CA PRO A 309 5.49 -26.29 10.46
C PRO A 309 5.01 -25.37 11.60
N VAL A 310 4.92 -24.07 11.33
CA VAL A 310 4.50 -23.07 12.32
C VAL A 310 2.97 -23.09 12.41
N ARG A 311 2.44 -23.34 13.62
CA ARG A 311 1.03 -23.05 13.90
C ARG A 311 0.87 -21.54 14.03
N PRO A 312 0.02 -20.89 13.20
CA PRO A 312 -0.22 -19.47 13.36
C PRO A 312 -0.76 -19.22 14.77
N LEU A 313 -0.17 -18.27 15.47
CA LEU A 313 -0.78 -17.73 16.67
C LEU A 313 -2.15 -17.19 16.26
N ARG A 314 -3.21 -17.57 16.99
CA ARG A 314 -4.54 -17.00 16.75
C ARG A 314 -4.39 -15.49 16.70
N SER A 315 -4.72 -14.89 15.57
CA SER A 315 -4.68 -13.44 15.43
C SER A 315 -5.50 -12.86 16.58
N ALA A 316 -4.87 -12.04 17.40
CA ALA A 316 -5.62 -11.19 18.33
C ALA A 316 -6.64 -10.43 17.45
N ARG A 317 -7.93 -10.70 17.67
CA ARG A 317 -9.04 -10.03 17.01
C ARG A 317 -8.88 -8.53 17.26
N GLY A 318 -8.52 -7.77 16.27
CA GLY A 318 -8.30 -6.33 16.44
C GLY A 318 -7.86 -5.60 15.18
N LEU A 319 -8.32 -6.02 14.00
CA LEU A 319 -8.40 -5.17 12.81
C LEU A 319 -9.65 -5.61 12.06
N THR A 320 -10.80 -5.17 12.56
CA THR A 320 -12.07 -5.23 11.81
C THR A 320 -11.93 -4.42 10.54
N ALA A 321 -12.42 -5.01 9.48
CA ALA A 321 -12.49 -4.50 8.11
C ALA A 321 -13.07 -3.09 8.02
#